data_51b28a16209556341f1778d2e9f1f7a0
#
_entry.id   51b28a16209556341f1778d2e9f1f7a0
#
_cell.length_a   1.000
_cell.length_b   1.000
_cell.length_c   1.000
_cell.angle_alpha   90.00
_cell.angle_beta   90.00
_cell.angle_gamma   90.00
#
_symmetry.space_group_name_H-M   'P 1'
#
loop_
_entity.id
_entity.type
_entity.pdbx_description
1 polymer ?
#
loop_
_entity_poly.entity_id
_entity_poly.type
_entity_poly.pdbx_seq_one_letter_code
_entity_poly.pdbx_strand_id
1 'polypeptide(L)'
;WTEEQNEEQDIKEKNIFVVLVNAQDQLLIEEEYATLEDVRRLTKEFIDNNGDGACEDCRGLRDPASSDNPGKAVISLQNDRGTSYNTFVKVRNELLGAYTELRNELATRKYGRDYESLNESDKEEVNTVYPQFISEAEPVQIGG
;
A
#
# COMPACT_ATOMS: atom_id res chain seq x y z
N TRP A 1 12.77 12.74 23.13
CA TRP A 1 12.54 12.26 21.79
C TRP A 1 13.83 12.22 20.99
N THR A 2 14.04 11.14 20.28
CA THR A 2 15.13 11.01 19.34
C THR A 2 14.71 11.62 18.00
N GLU A 3 15.67 11.94 17.13
CA GLU A 3 15.36 12.43 15.79
C GLU A 3 14.54 11.40 14.99
N GLU A 4 14.82 10.11 15.19
CA GLU A 4 14.08 9.03 14.55
C GLU A 4 12.59 9.03 14.94
N GLN A 5 12.30 9.26 16.22
CA GLN A 5 10.92 9.35 16.70
C GLN A 5 10.20 10.57 16.13
N ASN A 6 10.92 11.68 15.98
CA ASN A 6 10.36 12.87 15.35
C ASN A 6 10.07 12.65 13.87
N GLU A 7 10.96 11.95 13.15
CA GLU A 7 10.76 11.63 11.74
C GLU A 7 9.55 10.72 11.54
N GLU A 8 9.36 9.72 12.43
CA GLU A 8 8.21 8.83 12.35
C GLU A 8 6.91 9.59 12.57
N GLN A 9 6.90 10.59 13.46
CA GLN A 9 5.73 11.39 13.71
C GLN A 9 5.42 12.38 12.59
N ASP A 10 6.42 12.68 11.75
CA ASP A 10 6.26 13.61 10.64
C ASP A 10 5.70 12.96 9.38
N ILE A 11 5.32 11.67 9.44
CA ILE A 11 4.63 11.03 8.31
C ILE A 11 3.28 11.71 8.12
N LYS A 12 3.10 12.33 6.96
CA LYS A 12 1.86 13.05 6.66
C LYS A 12 0.70 12.07 6.52
N GLU A 13 -0.48 12.46 7.01
CA GLU A 13 -1.68 11.64 6.91
C GLU A 13 -1.99 11.22 5.48
N LYS A 14 -1.74 12.11 4.52
CA LYS A 14 -1.98 11.81 3.10
C LYS A 14 -1.12 10.67 2.57
N ASN A 15 -0.02 10.33 3.25
CA ASN A 15 0.87 9.22 2.88
C ASN A 15 0.51 7.92 3.60
N ILE A 16 -0.54 7.91 4.40
CA ILE A 16 -1.01 6.72 5.13
C ILE A 16 -2.36 6.29 4.58
N PHE A 17 -2.43 5.05 4.11
CA PHE A 17 -3.65 4.45 3.57
C PHE A 17 -4.17 3.43 4.57
N VAL A 18 -5.28 3.75 5.25
CA VAL A 18 -5.82 2.89 6.30
C VAL A 18 -6.80 1.88 5.72
N VAL A 19 -6.49 0.60 5.93
CA VAL A 19 -7.35 -0.52 5.57
C VAL A 19 -7.71 -1.24 6.87
N LEU A 20 -8.99 -1.31 7.18
CA LEU A 20 -9.47 -1.81 8.46
C LEU A 20 -10.47 -2.93 8.25
N VAL A 21 -10.32 -4.02 9.00
CA VAL A 21 -11.28 -5.14 8.98
C VAL A 21 -11.91 -5.23 10.36
N ASN A 22 -13.23 -5.08 10.43
CA ASN A 22 -13.93 -5.08 11.72
C ASN A 22 -14.28 -6.51 12.20
N ALA A 23 -14.90 -6.59 13.37
CA ALA A 23 -15.25 -7.89 13.98
C ALA A 23 -16.30 -8.67 13.20
N GLN A 24 -17.04 -8.02 12.31
CA GLN A 24 -18.03 -8.64 11.43
C GLN A 24 -17.44 -9.03 10.08
N ASP A 25 -16.09 -9.01 9.96
CA ASP A 25 -15.36 -9.27 8.74
C ASP A 25 -15.70 -8.31 7.59
N GLN A 26 -16.16 -7.12 7.94
CA GLN A 26 -16.41 -6.06 6.97
C GLN A 26 -15.12 -5.26 6.77
N LEU A 27 -14.90 -4.84 5.54
CA LEU A 27 -13.70 -4.13 5.13
C LEU A 27 -14.00 -2.65 4.96
N LEU A 28 -13.17 -1.80 5.57
CA LEU A 28 -13.28 -0.35 5.42
C LEU A 28 -11.95 0.19 4.91
N ILE A 29 -12.03 1.02 3.88
CA ILE A 29 -10.88 1.74 3.33
C ILE A 29 -11.16 3.21 3.51
N GLU A 30 -10.29 3.90 4.24
CA GLU A 30 -10.47 5.32 4.54
C GLU A 30 -11.87 5.61 5.10
N GLU A 31 -12.31 4.74 6.02
CA GLU A 31 -13.58 4.83 6.73
C GLU A 31 -14.82 4.52 5.89
N GLU A 32 -14.66 4.08 4.64
CA GLU A 32 -15.78 3.68 3.79
C GLU A 32 -15.78 2.18 3.56
N TYR A 33 -16.97 1.57 3.55
CA TYR A 33 -17.09 0.13 3.26
C TYR A 33 -16.60 -0.17 1.85
N ALA A 34 -15.88 -1.27 1.72
CA ALA A 34 -15.26 -1.66 0.45
C ALA A 34 -15.29 -3.18 0.26
N THR A 35 -15.03 -3.62 -0.97
CA THR A 35 -14.91 -5.04 -1.30
C THR A 35 -13.44 -5.42 -1.47
N LEU A 36 -13.15 -6.71 -1.56
CA LEU A 36 -11.77 -7.17 -1.82
C LEU A 36 -11.23 -6.64 -3.16
N GLU A 37 -12.08 -6.53 -4.17
CA GLU A 37 -11.69 -5.98 -5.46
C GLU A 37 -11.26 -4.51 -5.33
N ASP A 38 -11.99 -3.76 -4.51
CA ASP A 38 -11.66 -2.36 -4.24
C ASP A 38 -10.30 -2.22 -3.55
N VAL A 39 -9.92 -3.16 -2.68
CA VAL A 39 -8.65 -3.13 -1.96
C VAL A 39 -7.50 -3.01 -2.96
N ARG A 40 -7.44 -3.94 -3.91
CA ARG A 40 -6.32 -3.98 -4.87
C ARG A 40 -6.28 -2.71 -5.71
N ARG A 41 -7.41 -2.32 -6.27
CA ARG A 41 -7.52 -1.14 -7.14
C ARG A 41 -7.14 0.13 -6.41
N LEU A 42 -7.75 0.38 -5.26
CA LEU A 42 -7.53 1.60 -4.50
C LEU A 42 -6.12 1.67 -3.92
N THR A 43 -5.56 0.53 -3.51
CA THR A 43 -4.20 0.47 -3.01
C THR A 43 -3.20 0.81 -4.12
N LYS A 44 -3.38 0.27 -5.31
CA LYS A 44 -2.54 0.62 -6.46
C LYS A 44 -2.61 2.11 -6.78
N GLU A 45 -3.81 2.68 -6.82
CA GLU A 45 -4.00 4.10 -7.06
C GLU A 45 -3.29 4.96 -6.02
N PHE A 46 -3.36 4.54 -4.76
CA PHE A 46 -2.70 5.26 -3.67
C PHE A 46 -1.18 5.19 -3.81
N ILE A 47 -0.61 4.01 -3.96
CA ILE A 47 0.85 3.82 -4.07
C ILE A 47 1.41 4.57 -5.26
N ASP A 48 0.74 4.49 -6.41
CA ASP A 48 1.20 5.04 -7.69
C ASP A 48 0.79 6.50 -7.90
N ASN A 49 0.14 7.12 -6.93
CA ASN A 49 -0.42 8.47 -7.07
C ASN A 49 0.60 9.52 -7.50
N ASN A 50 1.80 9.50 -6.90
CA ASN A 50 2.87 10.43 -7.28
C ASN A 50 2.48 11.91 -7.08
N GLY A 51 1.91 12.23 -5.92
CA GLY A 51 1.40 13.57 -5.63
C GLY A 51 2.45 14.68 -5.68
N ASP A 52 3.71 14.36 -5.36
CA ASP A 52 4.81 15.34 -5.41
C ASP A 52 5.57 15.31 -6.75
N GLY A 53 5.21 14.42 -7.66
CA GLY A 53 5.84 14.31 -8.98
C GLY A 53 7.26 13.77 -9.00
N ALA A 54 7.77 13.28 -7.85
CA ALA A 54 9.15 12.81 -7.75
C ALA A 54 9.40 11.45 -8.42
N CYS A 55 8.35 10.66 -8.62
CA CYS A 55 8.44 9.33 -9.23
C CYS A 55 8.27 9.44 -10.74
N GLU A 56 9.37 9.32 -11.48
CA GLU A 56 9.32 9.40 -12.95
C GLU A 56 8.60 8.22 -13.59
N ASP A 57 8.66 7.03 -12.97
CA ASP A 57 8.08 5.81 -13.50
C ASP A 57 6.61 5.60 -13.12
N CYS A 58 6.05 6.45 -12.27
CA CYS A 58 4.68 6.32 -11.81
C CYS A 58 3.67 6.86 -12.80
N ARG A 59 2.46 6.29 -12.78
CA ARG A 59 1.38 6.61 -13.73
C ARG A 59 0.11 7.15 -13.06
N GLY A 60 0.20 7.51 -11.79
CA GLY A 60 -0.94 7.92 -11.01
C GLY A 60 -1.48 9.31 -11.34
N LEU A 61 -2.54 9.68 -10.64
CA LEU A 61 -3.30 10.92 -10.90
C LEU A 61 -2.61 12.19 -10.41
N ARG A 62 -1.55 12.05 -9.60
CA ARG A 62 -0.83 13.17 -8.99
C ARG A 62 -1.72 14.06 -8.13
N ASP A 63 -2.65 13.44 -7.42
CA ASP A 63 -3.53 14.15 -6.48
C ASP A 63 -2.71 14.65 -5.30
N PRO A 64 -2.62 15.96 -5.07
CA PRO A 64 -1.81 16.51 -3.96
C PRO A 64 -2.36 16.15 -2.58
N ALA A 65 -3.61 15.68 -2.50
CA ALA A 65 -4.23 15.25 -1.25
C ALA A 65 -3.98 13.78 -0.93
N SER A 66 -3.31 13.04 -1.82
CA SER A 66 -2.99 11.62 -1.62
C SER A 66 -1.47 11.43 -1.56
N SER A 67 -0.99 10.19 -1.66
CA SER A 67 0.43 9.90 -1.42
C SER A 67 1.37 10.69 -2.33
N ASP A 68 2.49 11.15 -1.76
CA ASP A 68 3.49 11.93 -2.49
C ASP A 68 4.23 11.09 -3.52
N ASN A 69 4.67 9.89 -3.14
CA ASN A 69 5.36 8.95 -4.03
C ASN A 69 5.38 7.57 -3.36
N PRO A 70 5.70 6.50 -4.11
CA PRO A 70 5.68 5.15 -3.53
C PRO A 70 6.64 4.94 -2.36
N GLY A 71 7.72 5.68 -2.32
CA GLY A 71 8.70 5.58 -1.22
C GLY A 71 8.18 6.15 0.10
N LYS A 72 7.17 7.02 0.05
CA LYS A 72 6.55 7.61 1.24
C LYS A 72 5.20 6.99 1.57
N ALA A 73 4.61 6.21 0.66
CA ALA A 73 3.30 5.61 0.84
C ALA A 73 3.35 4.48 1.86
N VAL A 74 2.52 4.56 2.89
CA VAL A 74 2.41 3.55 3.96
C VAL A 74 1.01 2.97 3.92
N ILE A 75 0.90 1.65 3.82
CA ILE A 75 -0.38 0.95 3.92
C ILE A 75 -0.52 0.48 5.36
N SER A 76 -1.52 0.99 6.08
CA SER A 76 -1.78 0.61 7.47
C SER A 76 -2.91 -0.41 7.50
N LEU A 77 -2.58 -1.66 7.76
CA LEU A 77 -3.57 -2.73 7.88
C LEU A 77 -3.92 -2.93 9.34
N GLN A 78 -5.18 -2.71 9.68
CA GLN A 78 -5.69 -2.81 11.04
C GLN A 78 -6.85 -3.79 11.09
N ASN A 79 -6.94 -4.56 12.17
CA ASN A 79 -8.05 -5.49 12.36
C ASN A 79 -8.52 -5.51 13.81
N ASP A 80 -9.81 -5.80 13.99
CA ASP A 80 -10.39 -6.05 15.30
C ASP A 80 -10.02 -7.46 15.76
N ARG A 81 -10.00 -7.68 17.07
CA ARG A 81 -9.72 -9.01 17.65
C ARG A 81 -10.72 -10.07 17.22
N GLY A 82 -11.95 -9.65 16.90
CA GLY A 82 -13.00 -10.55 16.42
C GLY A 82 -12.94 -10.87 14.94
N THR A 83 -12.02 -10.25 14.20
CA THR A 83 -11.86 -10.51 12.76
C THR A 83 -11.38 -11.94 12.52
N SER A 84 -11.99 -12.64 11.54
CA SER A 84 -11.55 -13.99 11.21
C SER A 84 -10.16 -13.93 10.54
N TYR A 85 -9.35 -14.95 10.84
CA TYR A 85 -8.03 -15.08 10.23
C TYR A 85 -8.12 -15.18 8.71
N ASN A 86 -9.11 -15.90 8.21
CA ASN A 86 -9.31 -16.06 6.77
C ASN A 86 -9.56 -14.74 6.06
N THR A 87 -10.41 -13.88 6.63
CA THR A 87 -10.68 -12.55 6.06
C THR A 87 -9.43 -11.67 6.10
N PHE A 88 -8.71 -11.69 7.21
CA PHE A 88 -7.47 -10.93 7.35
C PHE A 88 -6.45 -11.33 6.27
N VAL A 89 -6.25 -12.64 6.07
CA VAL A 89 -5.30 -13.14 5.07
C VAL A 89 -5.70 -12.73 3.66
N LYS A 90 -6.99 -12.79 3.34
CA LYS A 90 -7.48 -12.37 2.02
C LYS A 90 -7.20 -10.90 1.75
N VAL A 91 -7.43 -10.04 2.74
CA VAL A 91 -7.17 -8.60 2.61
C VAL A 91 -5.68 -8.37 2.45
N ARG A 92 -4.86 -8.99 3.29
CA ARG A 92 -3.40 -8.86 3.21
C ARG A 92 -2.88 -9.30 1.85
N ASN A 93 -3.41 -10.39 1.30
CA ASN A 93 -3.00 -10.86 -0.02
C ASN A 93 -3.35 -9.87 -1.13
N GLU A 94 -4.47 -9.16 -1.00
CA GLU A 94 -4.83 -8.13 -1.98
C GLU A 94 -3.88 -6.92 -1.90
N LEU A 95 -3.44 -6.55 -0.71
CA LEU A 95 -2.46 -5.49 -0.55
C LEU A 95 -1.10 -5.88 -1.17
N LEU A 96 -0.66 -7.11 -0.92
CA LEU A 96 0.56 -7.64 -1.53
C LEU A 96 0.42 -7.72 -3.06
N GLY A 97 -0.75 -8.12 -3.53
CA GLY A 97 -1.06 -8.19 -4.96
C GLY A 97 -0.97 -6.83 -5.64
N ALA A 98 -1.34 -5.76 -4.95
CA ALA A 98 -1.23 -4.40 -5.49
C ALA A 98 0.24 -4.06 -5.81
N TYR A 99 1.15 -4.36 -4.89
CA TYR A 99 2.58 -4.15 -5.14
C TYR A 99 3.10 -5.05 -6.26
N THR A 100 2.68 -6.31 -6.27
CA THR A 100 3.08 -7.26 -7.32
C THR A 100 2.67 -6.76 -8.69
N GLU A 101 1.44 -6.29 -8.83
CA GLU A 101 0.95 -5.76 -10.12
C GLU A 101 1.72 -4.52 -10.55
N LEU A 102 1.95 -3.57 -9.62
CA LEU A 102 2.70 -2.35 -9.95
C LEU A 102 4.13 -2.68 -10.40
N ARG A 103 4.78 -3.62 -9.73
CA ARG A 103 6.13 -4.05 -10.11
C ARG A 103 6.15 -4.75 -11.45
N ASN A 104 5.16 -5.60 -11.75
CA ASN A 104 5.04 -6.25 -13.05
C ASN A 104 4.78 -5.26 -14.17
N GLU A 105 3.91 -4.28 -13.93
CA GLU A 105 3.62 -3.24 -14.91
C GLU A 105 4.87 -2.42 -15.23
N LEU A 106 5.63 -2.05 -14.22
CA LEU A 106 6.88 -1.32 -14.42
C LEU A 106 7.92 -2.18 -15.15
N ALA A 107 8.07 -3.45 -14.77
CA ALA A 107 8.99 -4.36 -15.42
C ALA A 107 8.67 -4.50 -16.91
N THR A 108 7.40 -4.61 -17.24
CA THR A 108 6.94 -4.72 -18.63
C THR A 108 7.22 -3.44 -19.41
N ARG A 109 6.94 -2.28 -18.82
CA ARG A 109 7.20 -0.99 -19.51
C ARG A 109 8.68 -0.74 -19.72
N LYS A 110 9.51 -1.06 -18.70
CA LYS A 110 10.93 -0.69 -18.70
C LYS A 110 11.82 -1.73 -19.39
N TYR A 111 11.51 -3.01 -19.21
CA TYR A 111 12.36 -4.11 -19.68
C TYR A 111 11.68 -5.03 -20.68
N GLY A 112 10.37 -4.86 -20.94
CA GLY A 112 9.61 -5.71 -21.85
C GLY A 112 9.40 -7.13 -21.36
N ARG A 113 9.50 -7.37 -20.05
CA ARG A 113 9.42 -8.71 -19.43
C ARG A 113 8.67 -8.60 -18.11
N ASP A 114 8.10 -9.72 -17.62
CA ASP A 114 7.55 -9.74 -16.27
C ASP A 114 8.64 -9.67 -15.21
N TYR A 115 8.24 -9.21 -14.02
CA TYR A 115 9.15 -9.04 -12.90
C TYR A 115 9.93 -10.31 -12.58
N GLU A 116 9.25 -11.47 -12.53
CA GLU A 116 9.89 -12.74 -12.17
C GLU A 116 10.99 -13.16 -13.16
N SER A 117 10.92 -12.71 -14.40
CA SER A 117 11.91 -13.04 -15.42
C SER A 117 13.13 -12.12 -15.43
N LEU A 118 13.11 -11.07 -14.61
CA LEU A 118 14.22 -10.11 -14.52
C LEU A 118 15.40 -10.71 -13.74
N ASN A 119 16.62 -10.22 -14.03
CA ASN A 119 17.78 -10.54 -13.20
C ASN A 119 17.70 -9.78 -11.88
N GLU A 120 18.55 -10.10 -10.93
CA GLU A 120 18.52 -9.50 -9.59
C GLU A 120 18.72 -7.98 -9.61
N SER A 121 19.59 -7.49 -10.48
CA SER A 121 19.86 -6.04 -10.59
C SER A 121 18.61 -5.28 -11.05
N ASP A 122 17.93 -5.81 -12.08
CA ASP A 122 16.70 -5.16 -12.60
C ASP A 122 15.56 -5.26 -11.62
N LYS A 123 15.44 -6.39 -10.90
CA LYS A 123 14.45 -6.52 -9.81
C LYS A 123 14.67 -5.48 -8.73
N GLU A 124 15.92 -5.23 -8.35
CA GLU A 124 16.24 -4.22 -7.33
C GLU A 124 15.84 -2.82 -7.79
N GLU A 125 16.03 -2.49 -9.06
CA GLU A 125 15.59 -1.19 -9.58
C GLU A 125 14.08 -1.04 -9.51
N VAL A 126 13.34 -2.08 -9.88
CA VAL A 126 11.87 -2.08 -9.78
C VAL A 126 11.44 -1.94 -8.32
N ASN A 127 12.07 -2.68 -7.42
CA ASN A 127 11.77 -2.62 -5.99
C ASN A 127 12.06 -1.24 -5.39
N THR A 128 13.06 -0.54 -5.91
CA THR A 128 13.40 0.80 -5.47
C THR A 128 12.30 1.81 -5.84
N VAL A 129 11.67 1.62 -7.00
CA VAL A 129 10.55 2.47 -7.41
C VAL A 129 9.30 2.19 -6.56
N TYR A 130 8.99 0.92 -6.32
CA TYR A 130 7.82 0.49 -5.54
C TYR A 130 8.26 -0.31 -4.31
N PRO A 131 8.86 0.33 -3.30
CA PRO A 131 9.23 -0.39 -2.09
C PRO A 131 7.97 -0.78 -1.31
N GLN A 132 7.90 -2.03 -0.88
CA GLN A 132 6.75 -2.52 -0.15
C GLN A 132 6.76 -2.00 1.29
N PHE A 133 5.69 -1.34 1.68
CA PHE A 133 5.54 -0.86 3.05
C PHE A 133 4.11 -1.09 3.53
N ILE A 134 3.90 -2.22 4.18
CA ILE A 134 2.63 -2.56 4.83
C ILE A 134 2.88 -2.64 6.32
N SER A 135 2.25 -1.73 7.07
CA SER A 135 2.33 -1.71 8.53
C SER A 135 1.14 -2.49 9.09
N GLU A 136 1.42 -3.54 9.85
CA GLU A 136 0.39 -4.35 10.49
C GLU A 136 0.40 -4.05 11.99
N ALA A 137 -0.67 -3.44 12.49
CA ALA A 137 -0.82 -3.18 13.91
C ALA A 137 -1.34 -4.43 14.62
N GLU A 138 -1.09 -4.53 15.93
CA GLU A 138 -1.71 -5.58 16.73
C GLU A 138 -3.23 -5.43 16.69
N PRO A 139 -3.98 -6.55 16.76
CA PRO A 139 -5.44 -6.47 16.79
C PRO A 139 -5.94 -5.58 17.93
N VAL A 140 -6.90 -4.74 17.60
CA VAL A 140 -7.49 -3.80 18.57
C VAL A 140 -9.00 -4.01 18.60
N GLN A 141 -9.67 -3.44 19.59
CA GLN A 141 -11.11 -3.45 19.64
C GLN A 141 -11.62 -2.18 18.95
N ILE A 142 -12.29 -2.38 17.80
CA ILE A 142 -12.73 -1.29 16.94
C ILE A 142 -14.24 -1.07 17.12
N GLY A 143 -14.64 0.16 17.30
CA GLY A 143 -16.05 0.53 17.45
C GLY A 143 -16.67 0.05 18.74
N GLY A 144 -15.86 -0.24 19.71
CA GLY A 144 -16.25 -0.77 21.02
C GLY A 144 -16.70 0.19 21.99
#